data_c0ca8ffef54b4576da68f5f04a18e7fc
#
_entry.id   c0ca8ffef54b4576da68f5f04a18e7fc
#
_cell.length_a   1.000
_cell.length_b   1.000
_cell.length_c   1.000
_cell.angle_alpha   90.00
_cell.angle_beta   90.00
_cell.angle_gamma   90.00
#
_symmetry.space_group_name_H-M   'P 1'
#
loop_
_entity.id
_entity.type
_entity.pdbx_description
1 polymer ?
#
loop_
_entity_poly.entity_id
_entity_poly.type
_entity_poly.pdbx_seq_one_letter_code
_entity_poly.pdbx_strand_id
1 'polypeptide(L)'
;MKKTITFFSAPKPFTNPHIAMIQRNAIKSWTLLEDVEVILLGNESGIAEVAKEFGVKHFPNVKTNESGTPLISSMFEIARENSNSDFLCIINSDMILMDDFVEVARRSRLQCDKFVLLSQRWDYDIASPIDFANGWQSQLRETVRKQNQLHRPAGSDFFLFPKSCY
;
A
#
# COMPACT_ATOMS: atom_id res chain seq x y z
N MET A 1 -20.86 -2.05 0.83
CA MET A 1 -20.40 -3.45 0.79
C MET A 1 -19.13 -3.59 1.64
N LYS A 2 -18.88 -4.75 2.24
CA LYS A 2 -17.66 -5.03 2.99
C LYS A 2 -16.48 -5.15 2.03
N LYS A 3 -15.36 -4.52 2.35
CA LYS A 3 -14.14 -4.59 1.55
C LYS A 3 -13.31 -5.82 1.92
N THR A 4 -12.48 -6.28 1.01
CA THR A 4 -11.57 -7.42 1.27
C THR A 4 -10.34 -6.95 2.04
N ILE A 5 -9.67 -5.89 1.58
CA ILE A 5 -8.41 -5.40 2.16
C ILE A 5 -8.52 -3.90 2.43
N THR A 6 -8.02 -3.46 3.59
CA THR A 6 -7.67 -2.06 3.83
C THR A 6 -6.15 -1.92 3.81
N PHE A 7 -5.64 -1.20 2.82
CA PHE A 7 -4.25 -0.71 2.81
C PHE A 7 -4.13 0.53 3.67
N PHE A 8 -3.11 0.61 4.50
CA PHE A 8 -2.81 1.82 5.23
C PHE A 8 -1.31 2.13 5.19
N SER A 9 -0.99 3.39 4.98
CA SER A 9 0.38 3.86 4.76
C SER A 9 0.55 5.27 5.29
N ALA A 10 1.78 5.61 5.70
CA ALA A 10 2.18 6.96 6.05
C ALA A 10 3.18 7.47 4.99
N PRO A 11 2.72 8.16 3.94
CA PRO A 11 3.57 8.66 2.88
C PRO A 11 4.56 9.71 3.38
N LYS A 12 5.70 9.82 2.69
CA LYS A 12 6.60 10.97 2.83
C LYS A 12 5.94 12.24 2.26
N PRO A 13 6.42 13.44 2.63
CA PRO A 13 5.95 14.69 2.03
C PRO A 13 5.98 14.64 0.50
N PHE A 14 4.95 15.16 -0.15
CA PHE A 14 4.85 15.24 -1.61
C PHE A 14 5.56 16.48 -2.19
N THR A 15 6.55 17.00 -1.49
CA THR A 15 7.32 18.20 -1.88
C THR A 15 8.44 17.91 -2.88
N ASN A 16 9.00 16.71 -2.85
CA ASN A 16 9.99 16.27 -3.84
C ASN A 16 9.25 15.67 -5.05
N PRO A 17 9.45 16.19 -6.29
CA PRO A 17 8.69 15.73 -7.46
C PRO A 17 8.85 14.23 -7.76
N HIS A 18 10.04 13.67 -7.59
CA HIS A 18 10.30 12.24 -7.84
C HIS A 18 9.59 11.36 -6.81
N ILE A 19 9.71 11.69 -5.52
CA ILE A 19 9.03 10.97 -4.44
C ILE A 19 7.50 11.08 -4.60
N ALA A 20 7.01 12.28 -4.91
CA ALA A 20 5.59 12.51 -5.15
C ALA A 20 5.05 11.65 -6.32
N MET A 21 5.80 11.52 -7.39
CA MET A 21 5.45 10.70 -8.54
C MET A 21 5.41 9.21 -8.19
N ILE A 22 6.43 8.69 -7.50
CA ILE A 22 6.50 7.28 -7.08
C ILE A 22 5.32 6.94 -6.16
N GLN A 23 5.08 7.77 -5.14
CA GLN A 23 3.98 7.56 -4.20
C GLN A 23 2.60 7.64 -4.86
N ARG A 24 2.40 8.55 -5.82
CA ARG A 24 1.16 8.64 -6.60
C ARG A 24 0.94 7.40 -7.45
N ASN A 25 1.98 6.88 -8.12
CA ASN A 25 1.90 5.63 -8.87
C ASN A 25 1.49 4.46 -7.96
N ALA A 26 2.08 4.35 -6.78
CA ALA A 26 1.76 3.30 -5.82
C ALA A 26 0.30 3.40 -5.35
N ILE A 27 -0.11 4.56 -4.82
CA ILE A 27 -1.47 4.78 -4.32
C ILE A 27 -2.50 4.55 -5.43
N LYS A 28 -2.22 5.03 -6.66
CA LYS A 28 -3.08 4.79 -7.81
C LYS A 28 -3.24 3.30 -8.08
N SER A 29 -2.17 2.52 -8.06
CA SER A 29 -2.23 1.07 -8.28
C SER A 29 -3.13 0.37 -7.27
N TRP A 30 -3.09 0.79 -5.99
CA TRP A 30 -3.95 0.23 -4.95
C TRP A 30 -5.43 0.55 -5.18
N THR A 31 -5.75 1.79 -5.62
CA THR A 31 -7.13 2.19 -5.87
C THR A 31 -7.77 1.48 -7.06
N LEU A 32 -6.99 0.85 -7.91
CA LEU A 32 -7.45 0.07 -9.06
C LEU A 32 -7.80 -1.38 -8.73
N LEU A 33 -7.40 -1.87 -7.54
CA LEU A 33 -7.73 -3.22 -7.09
C LEU A 33 -9.20 -3.32 -6.68
N GLU A 34 -9.81 -4.46 -6.96
CA GLU A 34 -11.20 -4.71 -6.58
C GLU A 34 -11.35 -4.90 -5.06
N ASP A 35 -12.45 -4.39 -4.52
CA ASP A 35 -12.84 -4.58 -3.10
C ASP A 35 -11.80 -4.14 -2.09
N VAL A 36 -11.03 -3.10 -2.40
CA VAL A 36 -10.06 -2.52 -1.46
C VAL A 36 -10.50 -1.18 -0.90
N GLU A 37 -9.91 -0.82 0.19
CA GLU A 37 -9.96 0.50 0.81
C GLU A 37 -8.53 0.97 1.07
N VAL A 38 -8.30 2.27 0.93
CA VAL A 38 -6.99 2.87 1.19
C VAL A 38 -7.12 3.95 2.26
N ILE A 39 -6.21 3.94 3.22
CA ILE A 39 -6.09 4.92 4.29
C ILE A 39 -4.69 5.53 4.21
N LEU A 40 -4.62 6.84 4.02
CA LEU A 40 -3.38 7.60 4.14
C LEU A 40 -3.31 8.23 5.54
N LEU A 41 -2.16 8.12 6.17
CA LEU A 41 -1.91 8.49 7.57
C LEU A 41 -0.84 9.56 7.67
N GLY A 42 -1.02 10.49 8.61
CA GLY A 42 -0.07 11.56 8.87
C GLY A 42 -0.46 12.90 8.27
N ASN A 43 0.27 13.94 8.66
CA ASN A 43 -0.02 15.33 8.28
C ASN A 43 1.13 15.95 7.45
N GLU A 44 1.88 15.10 6.75
CA GLU A 44 2.94 15.57 5.87
C GLU A 44 2.37 16.33 4.67
N SER A 45 3.15 17.30 4.17
CA SER A 45 2.72 18.16 3.06
C SER A 45 2.28 17.36 1.84
N GLY A 46 1.07 17.64 1.34
CA GLY A 46 0.49 17.03 0.15
C GLY A 46 -0.32 15.76 0.38
N ILE A 47 -0.33 15.17 1.60
CA ILE A 47 -1.11 13.94 1.86
C ILE A 47 -2.62 14.20 1.71
N ALA A 48 -3.13 15.28 2.28
CA ALA A 48 -4.55 15.63 2.23
C ALA A 48 -5.04 15.84 0.79
N GLU A 49 -4.25 16.54 -0.01
CA GLU A 49 -4.54 16.80 -1.42
C GLU A 49 -4.57 15.50 -2.24
N VAL A 50 -3.58 14.63 -2.02
CA VAL A 50 -3.49 13.33 -2.70
C VAL A 50 -4.63 12.41 -2.26
N ALA A 51 -4.97 12.38 -0.99
CA ALA A 51 -6.11 11.61 -0.51
C ALA A 51 -7.43 12.06 -1.16
N LYS A 52 -7.63 13.37 -1.30
CA LYS A 52 -8.78 13.93 -2.01
C LYS A 52 -8.77 13.59 -3.50
N GLU A 53 -7.60 13.69 -4.15
CA GLU A 53 -7.43 13.39 -5.57
C GLU A 53 -7.81 11.94 -5.90
N PHE A 54 -7.37 11.00 -5.08
CA PHE A 54 -7.65 9.57 -5.29
C PHE A 54 -8.94 9.07 -4.61
N GLY A 55 -9.65 9.93 -3.88
CA GLY A 55 -10.89 9.57 -3.18
C GLY A 55 -10.67 8.55 -2.07
N VAL A 56 -9.53 8.60 -1.38
CA VAL A 56 -9.16 7.68 -0.30
C VAL A 56 -9.29 8.34 1.06
N LYS A 57 -9.38 7.55 2.12
CA LYS A 57 -9.48 8.05 3.49
C LYS A 57 -8.17 8.69 3.94
N HIS A 58 -8.26 9.75 4.73
CA HIS A 58 -7.10 10.42 5.33
C HIS A 58 -7.31 10.69 6.81
N PHE A 59 -6.32 10.32 7.61
CA PHE A 59 -6.29 10.59 9.06
C PHE A 59 -4.96 11.28 9.41
N PRO A 60 -4.99 12.61 9.61
CA PRO A 60 -3.78 13.41 9.86
C PRO A 60 -3.18 13.19 11.27
N ASN A 61 -4.02 12.82 12.25
CA ASN A 61 -3.62 12.75 13.65
C ASN A 61 -3.06 11.39 14.01
N VAL A 62 -1.83 11.11 13.59
CA VAL A 62 -1.08 9.90 13.96
C VAL A 62 -0.08 10.26 15.06
N LYS A 63 0.00 9.46 16.12
CA LYS A 63 1.02 9.64 17.16
C LYS A 63 2.40 9.41 16.54
N THR A 64 3.36 10.26 16.91
CA THR A 64 4.75 10.19 16.46
C THR A 64 5.69 9.97 17.62
N ASN A 65 6.91 9.51 17.35
CA ASN A 65 8.02 9.55 18.31
C ASN A 65 8.62 10.97 18.38
N GLU A 66 9.65 11.13 19.21
CA GLU A 66 10.35 12.42 19.41
C GLU A 66 10.98 12.97 18.10
N SER A 67 11.27 12.13 17.14
CA SER A 67 11.81 12.50 15.82
C SER A 67 10.73 12.76 14.77
N GLY A 68 9.44 12.76 15.14
CA GLY A 68 8.32 12.98 14.22
C GLY A 68 7.94 11.75 13.39
N THR A 69 8.54 10.58 13.61
CA THR A 69 8.20 9.36 12.87
C THR A 69 6.89 8.78 13.39
N PRO A 70 5.91 8.45 12.52
CA PRO A 70 4.65 7.82 12.91
C PRO A 70 4.87 6.52 13.70
N LEU A 71 4.17 6.39 14.82
CA LEU A 71 4.18 5.15 15.60
C LEU A 71 3.32 4.09 14.92
N ILE A 72 3.91 2.94 14.66
CA ILE A 72 3.24 1.81 14.01
C ILE A 72 1.99 1.40 14.81
N SER A 73 2.04 1.39 16.13
CA SER A 73 0.87 1.10 16.99
C SER A 73 -0.30 2.05 16.71
N SER A 74 -0.04 3.36 16.60
CA SER A 74 -1.07 4.34 16.28
C SER A 74 -1.63 4.15 14.88
N MET A 75 -0.79 3.82 13.90
CA MET A 75 -1.23 3.52 12.52
C MET A 75 -2.18 2.31 12.51
N PHE A 76 -1.85 1.25 13.25
CA PHE A 76 -2.69 0.05 13.39
C PHE A 76 -4.02 0.34 14.09
N GLU A 77 -4.03 1.11 15.18
CA GLU A 77 -5.24 1.52 15.88
C GLU A 77 -6.20 2.24 14.95
N ILE A 78 -5.71 3.28 14.23
CA ILE A 78 -6.51 4.05 13.29
C ILE A 78 -7.05 3.18 12.16
N ALA A 79 -6.21 2.35 11.55
CA ALA A 79 -6.63 1.46 10.47
C ALA A 79 -7.68 0.45 10.95
N ARG A 80 -7.51 -0.15 12.12
CA ARG A 80 -8.46 -1.10 12.69
C ARG A 80 -9.83 -0.48 12.97
N GLU A 81 -9.85 0.70 13.57
CA GLU A 81 -11.09 1.39 13.94
C GLU A 81 -11.86 1.90 12.73
N ASN A 82 -11.16 2.30 11.66
CA ASN A 82 -11.74 2.94 10.50
C ASN A 82 -11.88 2.05 9.27
N SER A 83 -11.54 0.76 9.40
CA SER A 83 -11.65 -0.25 8.34
C SER A 83 -12.90 -1.12 8.53
N ASN A 84 -13.55 -1.45 7.42
CA ASN A 84 -14.60 -2.48 7.35
C ASN A 84 -14.19 -3.65 6.43
N SER A 85 -12.90 -4.05 6.50
CA SER A 85 -12.33 -5.10 5.65
C SER A 85 -12.04 -6.38 6.46
N ASP A 86 -11.84 -7.48 5.74
CA ASP A 86 -11.42 -8.75 6.32
C ASP A 86 -9.93 -8.75 6.68
N PHE A 87 -9.13 -8.04 5.87
CA PHE A 87 -7.67 -7.95 6.04
C PHE A 87 -7.23 -6.50 6.23
N LEU A 88 -6.18 -6.32 7.00
CA LEU A 88 -5.41 -5.10 7.11
C LEU A 88 -4.03 -5.31 6.49
N CYS A 89 -3.54 -4.30 5.78
CA CYS A 89 -2.22 -4.33 5.17
C CYS A 89 -1.50 -3.00 5.39
N ILE A 90 -0.50 -2.99 6.27
CA ILE A 90 0.47 -1.89 6.30
C ILE A 90 1.40 -2.04 5.11
N ILE A 91 1.65 -0.97 4.38
CA ILE A 91 2.41 -1.00 3.14
C ILE A 91 3.23 0.28 2.96
N ASN A 92 4.46 0.15 2.44
CA ASN A 92 5.26 1.30 2.04
C ASN A 92 4.62 2.03 0.85
N SER A 93 4.66 3.37 0.89
CA SER A 93 3.95 4.21 -0.09
C SER A 93 4.58 4.27 -1.50
N ASP A 94 5.59 3.46 -1.76
CA ASP A 94 6.28 3.30 -3.04
C ASP A 94 6.08 1.91 -3.70
N MET A 95 5.20 1.08 -3.12
CA MET A 95 4.92 -0.28 -3.60
C MET A 95 3.77 -0.30 -4.60
N ILE A 96 4.04 -0.70 -5.83
CA ILE A 96 3.00 -0.95 -6.84
C ILE A 96 2.44 -2.35 -6.66
N LEU A 97 1.12 -2.44 -6.56
CA LEU A 97 0.40 -3.71 -6.45
C LEU A 97 -0.37 -4.02 -7.75
N MET A 98 -0.61 -5.29 -7.98
CA MET A 98 -1.34 -5.83 -9.12
C MET A 98 -2.49 -6.72 -8.65
N ASP A 99 -3.39 -7.10 -9.55
CA ASP A 99 -4.67 -7.80 -9.26
C ASP A 99 -4.50 -9.09 -8.47
N ASP A 100 -3.40 -9.82 -8.71
CA ASP A 100 -3.09 -11.06 -8.01
C ASP A 100 -2.92 -10.90 -6.50
N PHE A 101 -2.65 -9.70 -6.01
CA PHE A 101 -2.49 -9.43 -4.58
C PHE A 101 -3.75 -9.78 -3.78
N VAL A 102 -4.93 -9.36 -4.25
CA VAL A 102 -6.21 -9.64 -3.58
C VAL A 102 -6.52 -11.12 -3.59
N GLU A 103 -6.25 -11.79 -4.70
CA GLU A 103 -6.46 -13.24 -4.83
C GLU A 103 -5.55 -14.03 -3.89
N VAL A 104 -4.28 -13.65 -3.76
CA VAL A 104 -3.34 -14.30 -2.82
C VAL A 104 -3.82 -14.14 -1.39
N ALA A 105 -4.33 -12.96 -0.98
CA ALA A 105 -4.90 -12.76 0.34
C ALA A 105 -6.09 -13.68 0.61
N ARG A 106 -7.02 -13.81 -0.34
CA ARG A 106 -8.18 -14.70 -0.25
C ARG A 106 -7.76 -16.17 -0.12
N ARG A 107 -6.81 -16.62 -0.95
CA ARG A 107 -6.29 -18.01 -0.91
C ARG A 107 -5.59 -18.32 0.42
N SER A 108 -4.82 -17.39 0.94
CA SER A 108 -4.14 -17.56 2.24
C SER A 108 -5.15 -17.80 3.37
N ARG A 109 -6.30 -17.09 3.33
CA ARG A 109 -7.38 -17.27 4.32
C ARG A 109 -8.02 -18.66 4.26
N LEU A 110 -8.10 -19.27 3.09
CA LEU A 110 -8.63 -20.62 2.94
C LEU A 110 -7.72 -21.69 3.56
N GLN A 111 -6.43 -21.39 3.70
CA GLN A 111 -5.44 -22.32 4.25
C GLN A 111 -5.20 -22.12 5.76
N CYS A 112 -5.33 -20.89 6.25
CA CYS A 112 -5.00 -20.55 7.63
C CYS A 112 -5.83 -19.36 8.12
N ASP A 113 -6.40 -19.50 9.33
CA ASP A 113 -7.20 -18.45 9.95
C ASP A 113 -6.37 -17.30 10.51
N LYS A 114 -5.13 -17.56 10.90
CA LYS A 114 -4.20 -16.58 11.46
C LYS A 114 -2.88 -16.66 10.72
N PHE A 115 -2.54 -15.60 10.00
CA PHE A 115 -1.31 -15.53 9.24
C PHE A 115 -0.83 -14.08 9.09
N VAL A 116 0.45 -13.93 8.74
CA VAL A 116 1.02 -12.71 8.20
C VAL A 116 1.59 -13.05 6.83
N LEU A 117 1.14 -12.34 5.81
CA LEU A 117 1.64 -12.48 4.45
C LEU A 117 2.68 -11.39 4.18
N LEU A 118 3.81 -11.84 3.69
CA LEU A 118 4.96 -11.03 3.25
C LEU A 118 5.39 -11.55 1.88
N SER A 119 6.03 -10.71 1.08
CA SER A 119 6.67 -11.18 -0.15
C SER A 119 7.92 -10.38 -0.46
N GLN A 120 8.72 -10.91 -1.40
CA GLN A 120 9.80 -10.17 -2.01
C GLN A 120 9.24 -9.23 -3.09
N ARG A 121 9.86 -8.06 -3.23
CA ARG A 121 9.58 -7.12 -4.32
C ARG A 121 10.55 -7.30 -5.48
N TRP A 122 10.14 -6.87 -6.64
CA TRP A 122 11.04 -6.56 -7.74
C TRP A 122 11.47 -5.09 -7.63
N ASP A 123 12.78 -4.84 -7.64
CA ASP A 123 13.30 -3.48 -7.67
C ASP A 123 13.18 -2.94 -9.10
N TYR A 124 12.58 -1.74 -9.22
CA TYR A 124 12.40 -1.07 -10.49
C TYR A 124 12.46 0.44 -10.32
N ASP A 125 13.37 1.08 -11.03
CA ASP A 125 13.51 2.53 -11.01
C ASP A 125 12.52 3.17 -12.00
N ILE A 126 11.46 3.77 -11.46
CA ILE A 126 10.39 4.42 -12.23
C ILE A 126 10.73 5.89 -12.40
N ALA A 127 11.07 6.28 -13.63
CA ALA A 127 11.45 7.65 -13.96
C ALA A 127 10.28 8.55 -14.39
N SER A 128 9.07 7.99 -14.59
CA SER A 128 7.90 8.73 -15.08
C SER A 128 6.60 8.19 -14.50
N PRO A 129 5.50 8.98 -14.50
CA PRO A 129 4.18 8.48 -14.16
C PRO A 129 3.81 7.27 -15.01
N ILE A 130 3.21 6.27 -14.36
CA ILE A 130 2.69 5.08 -15.06
C ILE A 130 1.39 5.45 -15.75
N ASP A 131 1.27 5.07 -17.03
CA ASP A 131 0.00 5.06 -17.71
C ASP A 131 -0.79 3.80 -17.30
N PHE A 132 -1.82 4.00 -16.48
CA PHE A 132 -2.69 2.94 -15.98
C PHE A 132 -3.79 2.52 -16.99
N ALA A 133 -3.57 2.71 -18.29
CA ALA A 133 -4.46 2.22 -19.33
C ALA A 133 -4.47 0.69 -19.39
N ASN A 134 -5.37 0.13 -20.23
CA ASN A 134 -5.52 -1.31 -20.37
C ASN A 134 -4.18 -2.00 -20.68
N GLY A 135 -3.88 -3.07 -19.94
CA GLY A 135 -2.67 -3.87 -20.14
C GLY A 135 -1.42 -3.37 -19.38
N TRP A 136 -1.52 -2.28 -18.59
CA TRP A 136 -0.38 -1.71 -17.86
C TRP A 136 0.34 -2.74 -16.97
N GLN A 137 -0.39 -3.63 -16.31
CA GLN A 137 0.19 -4.65 -15.45
C GLN A 137 1.06 -5.64 -16.22
N SER A 138 0.58 -6.10 -17.38
CA SER A 138 1.35 -7.01 -18.24
C SER A 138 2.61 -6.36 -18.76
N GLN A 139 2.52 -5.10 -19.19
CA GLN A 139 3.67 -4.33 -19.66
C GLN A 139 4.71 -4.10 -18.56
N LEU A 140 4.25 -3.70 -17.37
CA LEU A 140 5.14 -3.48 -16.23
C LEU A 140 5.80 -4.78 -15.78
N ARG A 141 5.05 -5.91 -15.70
CA ARG A 141 5.61 -7.23 -15.39
C ARG A 141 6.69 -7.66 -16.37
N GLU A 142 6.44 -7.47 -17.65
CA GLU A 142 7.42 -7.81 -18.69
C GLU A 142 8.71 -6.98 -18.56
N THR A 143 8.56 -5.67 -18.34
CA THR A 143 9.68 -4.74 -18.17
C THR A 143 10.51 -5.10 -16.94
N VAL A 144 9.87 -5.32 -15.80
CA VAL A 144 10.53 -5.65 -14.53
C VAL A 144 11.24 -7.01 -14.61
N ARG A 145 10.61 -8.03 -15.24
CA ARG A 145 11.22 -9.36 -15.42
C ARG A 145 12.48 -9.32 -16.31
N LYS A 146 12.50 -8.46 -17.31
CA LYS A 146 13.69 -8.28 -18.16
C LYS A 146 14.88 -7.71 -17.38
N GLN A 147 14.64 -6.90 -16.37
CA GLN A 147 15.69 -6.35 -15.51
C GLN A 147 16.20 -7.36 -14.47
N ASN A 148 15.36 -8.36 -14.13
CA ASN A 148 15.68 -9.48 -13.24
C ASN A 148 16.27 -9.08 -11.87
N GLN A 149 15.74 -8.01 -11.27
CA GLN A 149 16.20 -7.47 -10.00
C GLN A 149 15.21 -7.81 -8.86
N LEU A 150 15.10 -9.10 -8.54
CA LEU A 150 14.34 -9.52 -7.37
C LEU A 150 15.11 -9.12 -6.11
N HIS A 151 14.46 -8.33 -5.24
CA HIS A 151 15.07 -7.89 -3.99
C HIS A 151 15.35 -9.07 -3.05
N ARG A 152 16.36 -8.93 -2.18
CA ARG A 152 16.70 -9.96 -1.20
C ARG A 152 15.55 -10.19 -0.22
N PRO A 153 15.40 -11.40 0.38
CA PRO A 153 14.29 -11.71 1.31
C PRO A 153 14.21 -10.82 2.55
N ALA A 154 15.27 -10.11 2.90
CA ALA A 154 15.33 -9.27 4.09
C ALA A 154 14.56 -7.95 3.99
N GLY A 155 14.05 -7.55 2.82
CA GLY A 155 13.25 -6.35 2.62
C GLY A 155 11.76 -6.69 2.66
N SER A 156 11.06 -6.30 3.71
CA SER A 156 9.61 -6.44 3.81
C SER A 156 8.95 -5.08 3.67
N ASP A 157 8.22 -4.89 2.57
CA ASP A 157 7.61 -3.61 2.23
C ASP A 157 6.12 -3.55 2.54
N PHE A 158 5.51 -4.69 2.90
CA PHE A 158 4.16 -4.78 3.41
C PHE A 158 4.00 -5.95 4.39
N PHE A 159 2.98 -5.83 5.24
CA PHE A 159 2.51 -6.88 6.13
C PHE A 159 1.00 -6.94 6.02
N LEU A 160 0.47 -8.02 5.44
CA LEU A 160 -0.96 -8.28 5.34
C LEU A 160 -1.36 -9.38 6.32
N PHE A 161 -2.45 -9.17 7.03
CA PHE A 161 -2.94 -10.11 8.05
C PHE A 161 -4.47 -9.99 8.19
N PRO A 162 -5.15 -11.06 8.65
CA PRO A 162 -6.57 -11.00 8.99
C PRO A 162 -6.83 -9.97 10.10
N LYS A 163 -7.83 -9.12 9.93
CA LYS A 163 -8.22 -8.12 10.94
C LYS A 163 -8.56 -8.77 12.31
N SER A 164 -9.01 -10.00 12.30
CA SER A 164 -9.32 -10.78 13.50
C SER A 164 -8.09 -11.22 14.31
N CYS A 165 -6.87 -10.99 13.80
CA CYS A 165 -5.64 -11.28 14.54
C CYS A 165 -5.29 -10.22 15.59
N TYR A 166 -6.01 -9.10 15.60
CA TYR A 166 -5.82 -7.96 16.51
C TYR A 166 -7.11 -7.58 17.20
#